data_d4e2a7a9ea7e969c19b367777b5fc165
#
_entry.id   d4e2a7a9ea7e969c19b367777b5fc165
#
_cell.length_a   1.000
_cell.length_b   1.000
_cell.length_c   1.000
_cell.angle_alpha   90.00
_cell.angle_beta   90.00
_cell.angle_gamma   90.00
#
_symmetry.space_group_name_H-M   'P 1'
#
loop_
_entity.id
_entity.type
_entity.pdbx_description
1 polymer ?
#
loop_
_entity_poly.entity_id
_entity_poly.type
_entity_poly.pdbx_seq_one_letter_code
_entity_poly.pdbx_strand_id
1 'polypeptide(L)'
;KQVKAAFADPNQTLSAQLLPYIKDKSLAEFALNKALAYHDYDWTAHYALKGYEEMELSTQMLLFDAIQKGIHFEILDEQDQFLKLWHQDHVEYVKNGNMTSKDNYVVPLAMANKTVTKKILADAGFPVPSGDEFTSLEEGLAYYPLIKDKQIVVKPKSTNFGLGISIFQEPASLDNYQKALEIAFAEDTSVLVEEFIPGTEYRFFILDGRCEAVLLRVAANVIGDGKHTIRELVAQKNANPLRGRDHRSPLEIIELGDIEQLMLAQQGYTPDDILPEGKKVNLRRNSNISTGGDSIDVTETMDSSYQELAAAMATSMGAWACGVDLIIPDETQIATKENPHCTCIELNFNPSMYMHTYCAEGPGQAITTKILDKLFPEIVAGQT
;
A
#
# COMPACT_ATOMS: atom_id res chain seq x y z
N LYS A 1 -39.36 3.89 -15.90
CA LYS A 1 -40.32 2.75 -16.01
C LYS A 1 -39.61 1.42 -16.22
N GLN A 2 -38.64 1.35 -17.15
CA GLN A 2 -37.85 0.11 -17.40
C GLN A 2 -37.00 -0.31 -16.20
N VAL A 3 -36.39 0.64 -15.49
CA VAL A 3 -35.62 0.37 -14.27
C VAL A 3 -36.51 -0.20 -13.16
N LYS A 4 -37.73 0.36 -12.95
CA LYS A 4 -38.67 -0.18 -11.97
C LYS A 4 -39.18 -1.58 -12.31
N ALA A 5 -39.33 -1.91 -13.60
CA ALA A 5 -39.69 -3.24 -14.04
C ALA A 5 -38.58 -4.27 -13.84
N ALA A 6 -37.31 -3.87 -14.04
CA ALA A 6 -36.15 -4.72 -13.80
C ALA A 6 -35.96 -5.10 -12.32
N PHE A 7 -36.43 -4.25 -11.38
CA PHE A 7 -36.42 -4.54 -9.94
C PHE A 7 -37.62 -5.36 -9.44
N ALA A 8 -38.63 -5.57 -10.27
CA ALA A 8 -39.77 -6.39 -9.91
C ALA A 8 -39.48 -7.91 -10.02
N ASP A 9 -38.41 -8.27 -10.76
CA ASP A 9 -37.97 -9.66 -10.91
C ASP A 9 -36.57 -9.81 -10.31
N PRO A 10 -36.43 -10.46 -9.14
CA PRO A 10 -35.13 -10.61 -8.47
C PRO A 10 -34.14 -11.50 -9.27
N ASN A 11 -34.58 -12.20 -10.30
CA ASN A 11 -33.71 -13.03 -11.15
C ASN A 11 -33.23 -12.29 -12.41
N GLN A 12 -33.70 -11.07 -12.67
CA GLN A 12 -33.21 -10.27 -13.78
C GLN A 12 -31.99 -9.45 -13.33
N THR A 13 -30.84 -9.82 -13.83
CA THR A 13 -29.64 -8.98 -13.82
C THR A 13 -29.93 -7.66 -14.52
N LEU A 14 -29.81 -6.54 -13.82
CA LEU A 14 -29.69 -5.25 -14.49
C LEU A 14 -28.45 -5.36 -15.36
N SER A 15 -28.66 -5.60 -16.64
CA SER A 15 -27.54 -5.71 -17.57
C SER A 15 -26.80 -4.37 -17.53
N ALA A 16 -25.48 -4.43 -17.41
CA ALA A 16 -24.60 -3.26 -17.51
C ALA A 16 -24.87 -2.41 -18.77
N GLN A 17 -25.61 -2.94 -19.74
CA GLN A 17 -26.09 -2.24 -20.93
C GLN A 17 -27.13 -1.16 -20.62
N LEU A 18 -27.81 -1.20 -19.48
CA LEU A 18 -28.80 -0.16 -19.12
C LEU A 18 -28.16 1.04 -18.39
N LEU A 19 -27.03 0.85 -17.70
CA LEU A 19 -26.34 1.92 -16.95
C LEU A 19 -25.93 3.12 -17.83
N PRO A 20 -25.40 2.97 -19.06
CA PRO A 20 -25.04 4.09 -19.91
C PRO A 20 -26.24 4.94 -20.36
N TYR A 21 -27.46 4.40 -20.30
CA TYR A 21 -28.70 5.10 -20.70
C TYR A 21 -29.42 5.80 -19.53
N ILE A 22 -28.93 5.61 -18.29
CA ILE A 22 -29.47 6.28 -17.11
C ILE A 22 -28.75 7.63 -16.98
N LYS A 23 -29.40 8.70 -17.44
CA LYS A 23 -28.88 10.06 -17.36
C LYS A 23 -28.83 10.63 -15.93
N ASP A 24 -29.56 10.04 -15.00
CA ASP A 24 -29.59 10.43 -13.61
C ASP A 24 -28.64 9.50 -12.83
N LYS A 25 -27.50 10.05 -12.40
CA LYS A 25 -26.47 9.33 -11.64
C LYS A 25 -27.04 8.71 -10.36
N SER A 26 -27.89 9.41 -9.63
CA SER A 26 -28.51 8.91 -8.40
C SER A 26 -29.42 7.70 -8.64
N LEU A 27 -30.10 7.66 -9.78
CA LEU A 27 -30.91 6.52 -10.18
C LEU A 27 -30.05 5.35 -10.65
N ALA A 28 -28.92 5.61 -11.30
CA ALA A 28 -27.95 4.59 -11.68
C ALA A 28 -27.31 3.95 -10.45
N GLU A 29 -26.95 4.75 -9.47
CA GLU A 29 -26.41 4.34 -8.16
C GLU A 29 -27.41 3.51 -7.37
N PHE A 30 -28.67 3.96 -7.30
CA PHE A 30 -29.75 3.17 -6.69
C PHE A 30 -29.98 1.83 -7.40
N ALA A 31 -29.93 1.82 -8.73
CA ALA A 31 -30.07 0.61 -9.53
C ALA A 31 -28.92 -0.38 -9.31
N LEU A 32 -27.70 0.13 -9.25
CA LEU A 32 -26.51 -0.65 -8.94
C LEU A 32 -26.55 -1.22 -7.52
N ASN A 33 -26.91 -0.40 -6.54
CA ASN A 33 -27.10 -0.81 -5.14
C ASN A 33 -28.08 -2.00 -5.04
N LYS A 34 -29.22 -1.92 -5.74
CA LYS A 34 -30.23 -3.00 -5.74
C LYS A 34 -29.72 -4.25 -6.50
N ALA A 35 -29.06 -4.07 -7.63
CA ALA A 35 -28.51 -5.18 -8.39
C ALA A 35 -27.45 -5.98 -7.61
N LEU A 36 -26.57 -5.28 -6.88
CA LEU A 36 -25.53 -5.91 -6.08
C LEU A 36 -26.06 -6.57 -4.81
N ALA A 37 -27.12 -6.04 -4.19
CA ALA A 37 -27.77 -6.65 -3.03
C ALA A 37 -28.42 -8.02 -3.30
N TYR A 38 -28.63 -8.39 -4.57
CA TYR A 38 -29.26 -9.66 -4.97
C TYR A 38 -28.30 -10.70 -5.54
N HIS A 39 -26.98 -10.41 -5.60
CA HIS A 39 -25.98 -11.35 -6.11
C HIS A 39 -25.00 -11.78 -5.03
N ASP A 40 -24.78 -13.12 -4.95
CA ASP A 40 -23.58 -13.69 -4.33
C ASP A 40 -22.39 -13.22 -5.16
N TYR A 41 -21.75 -12.18 -4.69
CA TYR A 41 -20.64 -11.56 -5.38
C TYR A 41 -19.36 -12.32 -5.01
N ASP A 42 -18.74 -12.93 -6.02
CA ASP A 42 -17.44 -13.58 -5.84
C ASP A 42 -16.33 -12.50 -5.80
N TRP A 43 -15.90 -12.19 -4.61
CA TRP A 43 -14.85 -11.20 -4.36
C TRP A 43 -13.48 -11.60 -4.89
N THR A 44 -13.24 -12.87 -5.14
CA THR A 44 -11.94 -13.35 -5.61
C THR A 44 -11.60 -12.85 -7.01
N ALA A 45 -12.59 -12.35 -7.74
CA ALA A 45 -12.45 -11.86 -9.11
C ALA A 45 -12.86 -10.39 -9.33
N HIS A 46 -13.37 -9.67 -8.31
CA HIS A 46 -14.03 -8.38 -8.49
C HIS A 46 -13.56 -7.29 -7.51
N TYR A 47 -12.30 -6.92 -7.59
CA TYR A 47 -11.77 -5.74 -6.89
C TYR A 47 -12.13 -4.42 -7.59
N ALA A 48 -12.64 -4.45 -8.81
CA ALA A 48 -13.08 -3.28 -9.56
C ALA A 48 -14.61 -3.16 -9.56
N LEU A 49 -15.15 -2.00 -9.16
CA LEU A 49 -16.57 -1.71 -9.17
C LEU A 49 -16.98 -1.27 -10.57
N LYS A 50 -17.85 -2.07 -11.22
CA LYS A 50 -18.30 -1.81 -12.59
C LYS A 50 -18.99 -0.46 -12.74
N GLY A 51 -18.52 0.33 -13.70
CA GLY A 51 -19.00 1.70 -13.96
C GLY A 51 -18.20 2.77 -13.20
N TYR A 52 -17.21 2.37 -12.39
CA TYR A 52 -16.34 3.25 -11.61
C TYR A 52 -14.86 2.91 -11.79
N GLU A 53 -14.51 2.25 -12.91
CA GLU A 53 -13.18 1.72 -13.19
C GLU A 53 -12.11 2.81 -13.29
N GLU A 54 -12.52 4.06 -13.52
CA GLU A 54 -11.62 5.21 -13.56
C GLU A 54 -11.22 5.73 -12.16
N MET A 55 -11.95 5.31 -11.13
CA MET A 55 -11.61 5.65 -9.74
C MET A 55 -10.48 4.75 -9.22
N GLU A 56 -9.76 5.24 -8.21
CA GLU A 56 -8.72 4.49 -7.51
C GLU A 56 -9.33 3.24 -6.82
N LEU A 57 -8.57 2.13 -6.79
CA LEU A 57 -9.09 0.84 -6.32
C LEU A 57 -9.64 0.87 -4.89
N SER A 58 -8.96 1.55 -3.98
CA SER A 58 -9.43 1.66 -2.58
C SER A 58 -10.77 2.39 -2.50
N THR A 59 -10.98 3.40 -3.38
CA THR A 59 -12.25 4.12 -3.49
C THR A 59 -13.34 3.22 -4.03
N GLN A 60 -13.07 2.44 -5.08
CA GLN A 60 -14.02 1.49 -5.66
C GLN A 60 -14.46 0.44 -4.62
N MET A 61 -13.50 -0.10 -3.85
CA MET A 61 -13.77 -1.06 -2.79
C MET A 61 -14.63 -0.46 -1.66
N LEU A 62 -14.34 0.78 -1.25
CA LEU A 62 -15.13 1.48 -0.25
C LEU A 62 -16.58 1.68 -0.72
N LEU A 63 -16.77 2.10 -1.97
CA LEU A 63 -18.10 2.26 -2.57
C LEU A 63 -18.85 0.93 -2.63
N PHE A 64 -18.17 -0.14 -3.00
CA PHE A 64 -18.78 -1.45 -3.02
C PHE A 64 -19.27 -1.89 -1.63
N ASP A 65 -18.43 -1.76 -0.61
CA ASP A 65 -18.80 -2.12 0.76
C ASP A 65 -19.91 -1.19 1.31
N ALA A 66 -19.90 0.11 0.94
CA ALA A 66 -20.97 1.04 1.26
C ALA A 66 -22.31 0.55 0.70
N ILE A 67 -22.32 0.10 -0.55
CA ILE A 67 -23.50 -0.50 -1.19
C ILE A 67 -24.01 -1.71 -0.40
N GLN A 68 -23.10 -2.63 -0.03
CA GLN A 68 -23.46 -3.84 0.73
C GLN A 68 -24.05 -3.51 2.10
N LYS A 69 -23.59 -2.43 2.72
CA LYS A 69 -24.09 -1.97 4.03
C LYS A 69 -25.34 -1.08 3.94
N GLY A 70 -25.84 -0.78 2.74
CA GLY A 70 -26.96 0.13 2.55
C GLY A 70 -26.62 1.59 2.81
N ILE A 71 -25.35 1.96 2.76
CA ILE A 71 -24.87 3.33 2.81
C ILE A 71 -25.01 3.91 1.41
N HIS A 72 -25.67 5.05 1.30
CA HIS A 72 -25.79 5.79 0.05
C HIS A 72 -24.53 6.58 -0.22
N PHE A 73 -24.26 6.87 -1.50
CA PHE A 73 -23.12 7.69 -1.89
C PHE A 73 -23.42 8.63 -3.05
N GLU A 74 -22.63 9.67 -3.14
CA GLU A 74 -22.57 10.62 -4.25
C GLU A 74 -21.09 10.92 -4.53
N ILE A 75 -20.66 10.84 -5.79
CA ILE A 75 -19.34 11.25 -6.20
C ILE A 75 -19.36 12.75 -6.42
N LEU A 76 -18.68 13.50 -5.55
CA LEU A 76 -18.63 14.96 -5.62
C LEU A 76 -17.59 15.42 -6.64
N ASP A 77 -16.46 14.71 -6.70
CA ASP A 77 -15.38 14.95 -7.67
C ASP A 77 -14.69 13.63 -8.00
N GLU A 78 -14.78 13.22 -9.25
CA GLU A 78 -14.24 11.95 -9.73
C GLU A 78 -12.71 11.99 -9.87
N GLN A 79 -12.16 13.13 -10.30
CA GLN A 79 -10.72 13.30 -10.47
C GLN A 79 -10.00 13.37 -9.13
N ASP A 80 -10.56 14.12 -8.18
CA ASP A 80 -10.02 14.28 -6.83
C ASP A 80 -10.50 13.18 -5.86
N GLN A 81 -11.32 12.22 -6.32
CA GLN A 81 -11.80 11.08 -5.54
C GLN A 81 -12.59 11.48 -4.29
N PHE A 82 -13.36 12.60 -4.36
CA PHE A 82 -14.21 13.03 -3.28
C PHE A 82 -15.57 12.38 -3.32
N LEU A 83 -15.97 11.82 -2.18
CA LEU A 83 -17.24 11.13 -1.95
C LEU A 83 -18.02 11.83 -0.84
N LYS A 84 -19.33 11.82 -0.99
CA LYS A 84 -20.29 12.01 0.10
C LYS A 84 -20.95 10.66 0.35
N LEU A 85 -20.87 10.18 1.57
CA LEU A 85 -21.53 8.96 2.03
C LEU A 85 -22.62 9.34 3.04
N TRP A 86 -23.76 8.63 3.05
CA TRP A 86 -24.78 8.89 4.07
C TRP A 86 -25.64 7.66 4.37
N HIS A 87 -26.07 7.58 5.60
CA HIS A 87 -27.08 6.66 6.09
C HIS A 87 -28.06 7.40 6.97
N GLN A 88 -29.35 7.42 6.60
CA GLN A 88 -30.36 8.28 7.24
C GLN A 88 -29.89 9.76 7.26
N ASP A 89 -29.82 10.38 8.44
CA ASP A 89 -29.38 11.77 8.62
C ASP A 89 -27.86 11.91 8.86
N HIS A 90 -27.12 10.79 8.98
CA HIS A 90 -25.66 10.80 9.16
C HIS A 90 -24.95 10.93 7.82
N VAL A 91 -24.10 11.93 7.68
CA VAL A 91 -23.35 12.26 6.46
C VAL A 91 -21.86 12.28 6.77
N GLU A 92 -21.07 11.61 5.93
CA GLU A 92 -19.61 11.63 5.96
C GLU A 92 -19.03 12.03 4.59
N TYR A 93 -17.93 12.79 4.60
CA TYR A 93 -17.17 13.12 3.40
C TYR A 93 -15.85 12.37 3.42
N VAL A 94 -15.54 11.69 2.32
CA VAL A 94 -14.36 10.82 2.23
C VAL A 94 -13.58 11.17 0.96
N LYS A 95 -12.27 11.22 1.06
CA LYS A 95 -11.35 11.35 -0.08
C LYS A 95 -10.46 10.10 -0.15
N ASN A 96 -10.22 9.60 -1.38
CA ASN A 96 -9.36 8.43 -1.65
C ASN A 96 -9.70 7.17 -0.82
N GLY A 97 -10.96 7.03 -0.43
CA GLY A 97 -11.45 5.86 0.29
C GLY A 97 -11.11 5.79 1.79
N ASN A 98 -10.13 6.53 2.30
CA ASN A 98 -9.73 6.43 3.71
C ASN A 98 -9.35 7.76 4.39
N MET A 99 -9.35 8.87 3.67
CA MET A 99 -9.22 10.22 4.26
C MET A 99 -10.62 10.71 4.63
N THR A 100 -10.88 10.97 5.90
CA THR A 100 -12.23 11.13 6.45
C THR A 100 -12.34 12.32 7.41
N SER A 101 -13.53 12.57 7.93
CA SER A 101 -13.78 13.57 8.99
C SER A 101 -13.03 13.28 10.30
N LYS A 102 -12.52 12.04 10.48
CA LYS A 102 -11.75 11.64 11.66
C LYS A 102 -10.30 12.07 11.60
N ASP A 103 -9.80 12.47 10.42
CA ASP A 103 -8.43 12.89 10.22
C ASP A 103 -8.20 14.33 10.67
N ASN A 104 -7.02 14.58 11.23
CA ASN A 104 -6.54 15.92 11.55
C ASN A 104 -5.84 16.51 10.33
N TYR A 105 -6.10 17.77 10.00
CA TYR A 105 -5.52 18.44 8.82
C TYR A 105 -3.97 18.48 8.82
N VAL A 106 -3.32 18.62 9.98
CA VAL A 106 -1.86 18.73 10.11
C VAL A 106 -1.17 17.38 9.98
N VAL A 107 -1.81 16.30 10.40
CA VAL A 107 -1.21 14.95 10.46
C VAL A 107 -0.78 14.42 9.09
N PRO A 108 -1.60 14.48 8.02
CA PRO A 108 -1.17 14.09 6.68
C PRO A 108 0.04 14.91 6.17
N LEU A 109 0.06 16.22 6.48
CA LEU A 109 1.19 17.09 6.09
C LEU A 109 2.47 16.73 6.84
N ALA A 110 2.36 16.37 8.12
CA ALA A 110 3.50 15.88 8.90
C ALA A 110 4.02 14.55 8.34
N MET A 111 3.13 13.60 8.04
CA MET A 111 3.50 12.30 7.46
C MET A 111 4.12 12.42 6.05
N ALA A 112 3.69 13.39 5.25
CA ALA A 112 4.32 13.67 3.95
C ALA A 112 5.78 14.16 4.07
N ASN A 113 6.19 14.65 5.24
CA ASN A 113 7.53 15.11 5.50
C ASN A 113 8.31 14.10 6.37
N LYS A 114 9.13 13.27 5.72
CA LYS A 114 9.88 12.18 6.38
C LYS A 114 10.73 12.65 7.57
N THR A 115 11.30 13.85 7.51
CA THR A 115 12.11 14.44 8.62
C THR A 115 11.23 14.80 9.82
N VAL A 116 10.06 15.41 9.57
CA VAL A 116 9.09 15.75 10.62
C VAL A 116 8.53 14.49 11.26
N THR A 117 8.12 13.51 10.47
CA THR A 117 7.62 12.22 10.96
C THR A 117 8.63 11.54 11.89
N LYS A 118 9.89 11.41 11.45
CA LYS A 118 10.95 10.81 12.29
C LYS A 118 11.19 11.58 13.58
N LYS A 119 11.14 12.90 13.52
CA LYS A 119 11.32 13.74 14.71
C LYS A 119 10.21 13.51 15.74
N ILE A 120 8.95 13.49 15.30
CA ILE A 120 7.80 13.23 16.17
C ILE A 120 7.90 11.83 16.79
N LEU A 121 8.24 10.81 16.00
CA LEU A 121 8.41 9.44 16.50
C LEU A 121 9.58 9.32 17.49
N ALA A 122 10.74 9.93 17.18
CA ALA A 122 11.89 9.94 18.08
C ALA A 122 11.60 10.65 19.40
N ASP A 123 10.93 11.81 19.36
CA ASP A 123 10.49 12.56 20.55
C ASP A 123 9.49 11.74 21.40
N ALA A 124 8.69 10.88 20.76
CA ALA A 124 7.80 9.94 21.44
C ALA A 124 8.52 8.65 21.93
N GLY A 125 9.82 8.51 21.66
CA GLY A 125 10.67 7.41 22.11
C GLY A 125 10.60 6.17 21.19
N PHE A 126 10.17 6.31 19.96
CA PHE A 126 10.16 5.22 18.98
C PHE A 126 11.44 5.18 18.14
N PRO A 127 11.92 3.99 17.75
CA PRO A 127 13.13 3.85 16.94
C PRO A 127 12.88 4.27 15.50
N VAL A 128 13.74 5.16 15.01
CA VAL A 128 13.77 5.61 13.62
C VAL A 128 15.23 5.59 13.13
N PRO A 129 15.48 5.46 11.81
CA PRO A 129 16.85 5.49 11.27
C PRO A 129 17.55 6.78 11.63
N SER A 130 18.80 6.68 12.08
CA SER A 130 19.67 7.84 12.27
C SER A 130 20.18 8.35 10.92
N GLY A 131 20.41 9.65 10.79
CA GLY A 131 20.92 10.27 9.57
C GLY A 131 20.64 11.76 9.52
N ASP A 132 21.04 12.36 8.39
CA ASP A 132 20.95 13.79 8.17
C ASP A 132 20.29 14.14 6.84
N GLU A 133 19.81 15.39 6.73
CA GLU A 133 19.18 15.97 5.55
C GLU A 133 20.12 17.00 4.91
N PHE A 134 20.25 16.95 3.60
CA PHE A 134 21.09 17.84 2.80
C PHE A 134 20.28 18.53 1.71
N THR A 135 20.59 19.80 1.45
CA THR A 135 19.94 20.62 0.43
C THR A 135 20.85 20.94 -0.76
N SER A 136 22.10 20.48 -0.69
CA SER A 136 23.05 20.59 -1.80
C SER A 136 23.96 19.36 -1.90
N LEU A 137 24.44 19.09 -3.10
CA LEU A 137 25.40 18.01 -3.36
C LEU A 137 26.70 18.24 -2.56
N GLU A 138 27.15 19.48 -2.42
CA GLU A 138 28.36 19.84 -1.69
C GLU A 138 28.25 19.47 -0.20
N GLU A 139 27.14 19.83 0.45
CA GLU A 139 26.88 19.45 1.85
C GLU A 139 26.82 17.94 2.02
N GLY A 140 26.10 17.24 1.12
CA GLY A 140 26.02 15.78 1.14
C GLY A 140 27.38 15.12 0.98
N LEU A 141 28.23 15.60 0.08
CA LEU A 141 29.59 15.08 -0.10
C LEU A 141 30.49 15.36 1.10
N ALA A 142 30.34 16.52 1.75
CA ALA A 142 31.11 16.85 2.97
C ALA A 142 30.78 15.89 4.13
N TYR A 143 29.64 15.22 4.12
CA TYR A 143 29.22 14.24 5.12
C TYR A 143 29.91 12.86 4.96
N TYR A 144 30.47 12.56 3.79
CA TYR A 144 31.05 11.25 3.47
C TYR A 144 32.06 10.73 4.52
N PRO A 145 32.98 11.54 5.09
CA PRO A 145 33.89 11.03 6.11
C PRO A 145 33.23 10.39 7.35
N LEU A 146 31.99 10.77 7.66
CA LEU A 146 31.21 10.26 8.80
C LEU A 146 30.48 8.94 8.49
N ILE A 147 30.33 8.60 7.19
CA ILE A 147 29.52 7.45 6.75
C ILE A 147 30.31 6.44 5.89
N LYS A 148 31.57 6.74 5.56
CA LYS A 148 32.40 5.94 4.62
C LYS A 148 32.56 4.46 5.01
N ASP A 149 32.44 4.14 6.30
CA ASP A 149 32.56 2.79 6.86
C ASP A 149 31.19 2.20 7.30
N LYS A 150 30.09 2.86 6.90
CA LYS A 150 28.74 2.49 7.31
C LYS A 150 27.91 1.96 6.12
N GLN A 151 26.96 1.12 6.44
CA GLN A 151 25.85 0.78 5.55
C GLN A 151 24.84 1.91 5.57
N ILE A 152 24.42 2.41 4.42
CA ILE A 152 23.58 3.61 4.33
C ILE A 152 22.48 3.48 3.27
N VAL A 153 21.47 4.33 3.42
CA VAL A 153 20.43 4.60 2.42
C VAL A 153 20.51 6.08 2.05
N VAL A 154 20.58 6.37 0.75
CA VAL A 154 20.47 7.72 0.19
C VAL A 154 19.11 7.80 -0.51
N LYS A 155 18.29 8.78 -0.13
CA LYS A 155 16.92 8.87 -0.68
C LYS A 155 16.42 10.33 -0.74
N PRO A 156 15.57 10.66 -1.72
CA PRO A 156 14.83 11.92 -1.73
C PRO A 156 13.93 12.04 -0.48
N LYS A 157 13.71 13.26 -0.01
CA LYS A 157 12.87 13.51 1.17
C LYS A 157 11.38 13.30 0.93
N SER A 158 10.87 13.76 -0.23
CA SER A 158 9.43 13.90 -0.48
C SER A 158 8.90 12.96 -1.56
N THR A 159 9.73 12.10 -2.16
CA THR A 159 9.30 11.16 -3.20
C THR A 159 8.67 9.91 -2.63
N ASN A 160 7.75 9.33 -3.40
CA ASN A 160 7.08 8.06 -3.12
C ASN A 160 7.55 6.97 -4.10
N PHE A 161 7.07 5.73 -3.91
CA PHE A 161 7.30 4.58 -4.81
C PHE A 161 8.76 4.16 -4.98
N GLY A 162 9.67 4.60 -4.11
CA GLY A 162 11.09 4.19 -4.16
C GLY A 162 11.91 4.90 -5.24
N LEU A 163 11.42 6.00 -5.81
CA LEU A 163 12.16 6.80 -6.79
C LEU A 163 13.37 7.47 -6.13
N GLY A 164 14.53 7.41 -6.80
CA GLY A 164 15.76 8.06 -6.36
C GLY A 164 16.44 7.41 -5.14
N ILE A 165 16.00 6.24 -4.67
CA ILE A 165 16.58 5.56 -3.50
C ILE A 165 17.76 4.70 -3.92
N SER A 166 18.90 4.88 -3.21
CA SER A 166 20.09 4.03 -3.31
C SER A 166 20.38 3.39 -1.96
N ILE A 167 20.53 2.06 -1.94
CA ILE A 167 20.77 1.28 -0.72
C ILE A 167 22.17 0.65 -0.80
N PHE A 168 22.98 0.92 0.22
CA PHE A 168 24.31 0.37 0.37
C PHE A 168 24.38 -0.55 1.60
N GLN A 169 24.30 -1.85 1.36
CA GLN A 169 24.44 -2.89 2.38
C GLN A 169 25.91 -3.16 2.74
N GLU A 170 26.85 -2.63 1.95
CA GLU A 170 28.27 -2.55 2.22
C GLU A 170 28.71 -1.09 2.11
N PRO A 171 29.79 -0.66 2.78
CA PRO A 171 30.29 0.70 2.71
C PRO A 171 30.47 1.16 1.25
N ALA A 172 29.87 2.30 0.92
CA ALA A 172 29.95 2.88 -0.42
C ALA A 172 31.30 3.55 -0.66
N SER A 173 31.86 3.40 -1.87
CA SER A 173 32.96 4.27 -2.31
C SER A 173 32.44 5.71 -2.49
N LEU A 174 33.35 6.70 -2.42
CA LEU A 174 32.99 8.11 -2.65
C LEU A 174 32.28 8.31 -4.00
N ASP A 175 32.75 7.67 -5.07
CA ASP A 175 32.16 7.77 -6.40
C ASP A 175 30.72 7.23 -6.45
N ASN A 176 30.47 6.10 -5.78
CA ASN A 176 29.14 5.50 -5.72
C ASN A 176 28.20 6.33 -4.82
N TYR A 177 28.71 6.87 -3.73
CA TYR A 177 27.96 7.76 -2.85
C TYR A 177 27.58 9.06 -3.57
N GLN A 178 28.53 9.68 -4.29
CA GLN A 178 28.24 10.86 -5.11
C GLN A 178 27.15 10.60 -6.14
N LYS A 179 27.23 9.49 -6.89
CA LYS A 179 26.19 9.10 -7.85
C LYS A 179 24.82 8.92 -7.18
N ALA A 180 24.80 8.32 -5.99
CA ALA A 180 23.57 8.15 -5.24
C ALA A 180 22.94 9.51 -4.83
N LEU A 181 23.76 10.47 -4.40
CA LEU A 181 23.32 11.83 -4.13
C LEU A 181 22.79 12.51 -5.39
N GLU A 182 23.50 12.42 -6.52
CA GLU A 182 23.09 12.99 -7.81
C GLU A 182 21.74 12.43 -8.27
N ILE A 183 21.53 11.12 -8.14
CA ILE A 183 20.26 10.45 -8.45
C ILE A 183 19.15 10.98 -7.54
N ALA A 184 19.39 11.08 -6.24
CA ALA A 184 18.38 11.55 -5.29
C ALA A 184 18.06 13.03 -5.48
N PHE A 185 19.07 13.90 -5.74
CA PHE A 185 18.86 15.32 -6.04
C PHE A 185 18.22 15.59 -7.40
N ALA A 186 18.24 14.63 -8.32
CA ALA A 186 17.47 14.74 -9.57
C ALA A 186 15.96 14.62 -9.33
N GLU A 187 15.56 13.96 -8.25
CA GLU A 187 14.15 13.72 -7.89
C GLU A 187 13.60 14.73 -6.87
N ASP A 188 14.47 15.33 -6.01
CA ASP A 188 14.03 16.24 -4.94
C ASP A 188 15.13 17.27 -4.63
N THR A 189 14.72 18.41 -4.10
CA THR A 189 15.63 19.47 -3.62
C THR A 189 16.27 19.15 -2.27
N SER A 190 15.77 18.15 -1.55
CA SER A 190 16.29 17.69 -0.25
C SER A 190 16.52 16.18 -0.27
N VAL A 191 17.70 15.76 0.18
CA VAL A 191 18.14 14.37 0.22
C VAL A 191 18.43 13.94 1.64
N LEU A 192 17.98 12.76 2.02
CA LEU A 192 18.27 12.10 3.29
C LEU A 192 19.37 11.06 3.09
N VAL A 193 20.36 11.07 3.97
CA VAL A 193 21.37 10.01 4.11
C VAL A 193 21.20 9.39 5.49
N GLU A 194 20.77 8.13 5.51
CA GLU A 194 20.40 7.43 6.73
C GLU A 194 21.16 6.11 6.86
N GLU A 195 21.25 5.60 8.09
CA GLU A 195 21.76 4.27 8.32
C GLU A 195 20.87 3.22 7.63
N PHE A 196 21.48 2.20 7.07
CA PHE A 196 20.76 1.03 6.57
C PHE A 196 20.35 0.15 7.75
N ILE A 197 19.08 -0.17 7.84
CA ILE A 197 18.53 -1.08 8.86
C ILE A 197 18.35 -2.46 8.22
N PRO A 198 19.10 -3.48 8.66
CA PRO A 198 18.90 -4.85 8.17
C PRO A 198 17.62 -5.44 8.78
N GLY A 199 16.91 -6.25 8.00
CA GLY A 199 15.70 -6.94 8.43
C GLY A 199 14.67 -7.09 7.34
N THR A 200 13.51 -7.55 7.73
CA THR A 200 12.35 -7.74 6.85
C THR A 200 11.39 -6.57 7.01
N GLU A 201 10.90 -6.07 5.90
CA GLU A 201 9.96 -4.94 5.85
C GLU A 201 8.53 -5.43 5.93
N TYR A 202 7.78 -4.89 6.90
CA TYR A 202 6.36 -5.14 7.10
C TYR A 202 5.57 -3.83 7.03
N ARG A 203 4.40 -3.87 6.37
CA ARG A 203 3.43 -2.77 6.34
C ARG A 203 2.27 -3.09 7.28
N PHE A 204 2.10 -2.27 8.30
CA PHE A 204 0.98 -2.33 9.23
C PHE A 204 -0.08 -1.30 8.81
N PHE A 205 -1.32 -1.71 8.68
CA PHE A 205 -2.46 -0.82 8.49
C PHE A 205 -3.10 -0.51 9.83
N ILE A 206 -3.01 0.74 10.24
CA ILE A 206 -3.57 1.20 11.50
C ILE A 206 -4.86 1.96 11.22
N LEU A 207 -5.90 1.67 11.98
CA LEU A 207 -7.19 2.33 11.94
C LEU A 207 -7.70 2.55 13.36
N ASP A 208 -7.96 3.81 13.72
CA ASP A 208 -8.54 4.20 15.01
C ASP A 208 -7.77 3.61 16.21
N GLY A 209 -6.45 3.72 16.16
CA GLY A 209 -5.54 3.24 17.21
C GLY A 209 -5.37 1.72 17.30
N ARG A 210 -5.79 0.96 16.28
CA ARG A 210 -5.66 -0.50 16.22
C ARG A 210 -4.97 -0.93 14.93
N CYS A 211 -4.17 -1.97 15.01
CA CYS A 211 -3.65 -2.64 13.82
C CYS A 211 -4.75 -3.54 13.25
N GLU A 212 -5.13 -3.30 12.01
CA GLU A 212 -6.21 -4.03 11.33
C GLU A 212 -5.68 -5.00 10.26
N ALA A 213 -4.43 -4.82 9.83
CA ALA A 213 -3.77 -5.71 8.88
C ALA A 213 -2.25 -5.57 8.96
N VAL A 214 -1.54 -6.66 8.68
CA VAL A 214 -0.08 -6.68 8.52
C VAL A 214 0.28 -7.40 7.24
N LEU A 215 1.06 -6.75 6.39
CA LEU A 215 1.61 -7.33 5.17
C LEU A 215 3.12 -7.51 5.28
N LEU A 216 3.59 -8.69 4.92
CA LEU A 216 4.94 -8.90 4.46
C LEU A 216 5.01 -8.48 2.99
N ARG A 217 5.85 -7.48 2.69
CA ARG A 217 6.11 -7.05 1.32
C ARG A 217 7.33 -7.76 0.77
N VAL A 218 7.16 -8.46 -0.34
CA VAL A 218 8.23 -9.24 -0.98
C VAL A 218 8.57 -8.61 -2.32
N ALA A 219 9.85 -8.33 -2.56
CA ALA A 219 10.31 -7.82 -3.84
C ALA A 219 9.93 -8.75 -4.98
N ALA A 220 9.71 -8.17 -6.19
CA ALA A 220 9.45 -8.95 -7.39
C ALA A 220 10.50 -10.07 -7.56
N ASN A 221 10.03 -11.30 -7.68
CA ASN A 221 10.87 -12.51 -7.70
C ASN A 221 10.21 -13.64 -8.48
N VAL A 222 11.01 -14.64 -8.81
CA VAL A 222 10.55 -15.96 -9.27
C VAL A 222 11.26 -17.06 -8.52
N ILE A 223 10.61 -18.23 -8.43
CA ILE A 223 11.16 -19.43 -7.83
C ILE A 223 11.27 -20.48 -8.93
N GLY A 224 12.47 -21.05 -9.10
CA GLY A 224 12.74 -22.09 -10.09
C GLY A 224 11.96 -23.37 -9.83
N ASP A 225 11.53 -24.00 -10.89
CA ASP A 225 10.87 -25.31 -10.89
C ASP A 225 11.69 -26.39 -11.63
N GLY A 226 12.92 -26.05 -12.03
CA GLY A 226 13.82 -26.94 -12.78
C GLY A 226 13.42 -27.20 -14.22
N LYS A 227 12.42 -26.49 -14.78
CA LYS A 227 11.84 -26.76 -16.10
C LYS A 227 11.66 -25.51 -16.96
N HIS A 228 11.14 -24.44 -16.37
CA HIS A 228 10.81 -23.22 -17.09
C HIS A 228 11.92 -22.18 -16.93
N THR A 229 12.11 -21.38 -17.98
CA THR A 229 12.98 -20.21 -17.96
C THR A 229 12.43 -19.14 -17.00
N ILE A 230 13.29 -18.23 -16.54
CA ILE A 230 12.89 -17.08 -15.72
C ILE A 230 11.76 -16.30 -16.40
N ARG A 231 11.87 -16.09 -17.71
CA ARG A 231 10.84 -15.41 -18.53
C ARG A 231 9.48 -16.12 -18.47
N GLU A 232 9.48 -17.44 -18.59
CA GLU A 232 8.24 -18.25 -18.50
C GLU A 232 7.67 -18.24 -17.08
N LEU A 233 8.52 -18.32 -16.05
CA LEU A 233 8.08 -18.21 -14.65
C LEU A 233 7.46 -16.84 -14.35
N VAL A 234 8.03 -15.75 -14.89
CA VAL A 234 7.44 -14.41 -14.80
C VAL A 234 6.08 -14.37 -15.51
N ALA A 235 5.97 -14.93 -16.71
CA ALA A 235 4.70 -14.99 -17.44
C ALA A 235 3.64 -15.79 -16.67
N GLN A 236 4.00 -16.92 -16.07
CA GLN A 236 3.11 -17.71 -15.22
C GLN A 236 2.65 -16.93 -14.00
N LYS A 237 3.58 -16.21 -13.33
CA LYS A 237 3.25 -15.39 -12.15
C LYS A 237 2.36 -14.21 -12.53
N ASN A 238 2.58 -13.60 -13.70
CA ASN A 238 1.75 -12.51 -14.24
C ASN A 238 0.37 -12.98 -14.72
N ALA A 239 0.14 -14.27 -14.90
CA ALA A 239 -1.17 -14.82 -15.21
C ALA A 239 -2.14 -14.84 -13.99
N ASN A 240 -1.66 -14.51 -12.80
CA ASN A 240 -2.52 -14.32 -11.63
C ASN A 240 -3.53 -13.20 -11.93
N PRO A 241 -4.85 -13.42 -11.79
CA PRO A 241 -5.88 -12.41 -12.08
C PRO A 241 -5.80 -11.16 -11.20
N LEU A 242 -5.11 -11.22 -10.06
CA LEU A 242 -4.85 -10.06 -9.22
C LEU A 242 -3.74 -9.14 -9.78
N ARG A 243 -3.00 -9.58 -10.82
CA ARG A 243 -1.95 -8.78 -11.44
C ARG A 243 -2.44 -8.07 -12.69
N GLY A 244 -2.09 -6.81 -12.81
CA GLY A 244 -2.42 -5.97 -13.96
C GLY A 244 -1.48 -4.80 -14.14
N ARG A 245 -1.92 -3.78 -14.88
CA ARG A 245 -1.15 -2.58 -15.20
C ARG A 245 -1.86 -1.33 -14.71
N ASP A 246 -1.10 -0.25 -14.61
CA ASP A 246 -1.61 1.10 -14.42
C ASP A 246 -2.41 1.28 -13.11
N HIS A 247 -2.03 0.53 -12.06
CA HIS A 247 -2.70 0.52 -10.75
C HIS A 247 -4.21 0.19 -10.83
N ARG A 248 -4.60 -0.59 -11.84
CA ARG A 248 -5.98 -1.07 -12.05
C ARG A 248 -6.23 -2.46 -11.46
N SER A 249 -5.22 -3.03 -10.81
CA SER A 249 -5.25 -4.33 -10.17
C SER A 249 -4.53 -4.24 -8.82
N PRO A 250 -4.86 -5.12 -7.86
CA PRO A 250 -4.24 -5.11 -6.53
C PRO A 250 -2.71 -5.31 -6.55
N LEU A 251 -2.21 -6.03 -7.54
CA LEU A 251 -0.79 -6.28 -7.78
C LEU A 251 -0.42 -5.81 -9.18
N GLU A 252 0.75 -5.19 -9.32
CA GLU A 252 1.30 -4.88 -10.63
C GLU A 252 1.98 -6.09 -11.25
N ILE A 253 2.01 -6.12 -12.59
CA ILE A 253 2.77 -7.16 -13.31
C ILE A 253 4.27 -6.99 -13.06
N ILE A 254 4.98 -8.11 -13.12
CA ILE A 254 6.44 -8.12 -13.11
C ILE A 254 6.91 -7.83 -14.52
N GLU A 255 7.64 -6.74 -14.70
CA GLU A 255 8.33 -6.42 -15.95
C GLU A 255 9.66 -7.21 -16.05
N LEU A 256 10.14 -7.40 -17.28
CA LEU A 256 11.50 -7.86 -17.56
C LEU A 256 12.25 -6.81 -18.38
N GLY A 257 12.20 -5.57 -17.89
CA GLY A 257 12.91 -4.43 -18.45
C GLY A 257 14.40 -4.41 -18.06
N ASP A 258 15.07 -3.31 -18.37
CA ASP A 258 16.52 -3.16 -18.15
C ASP A 258 16.92 -3.32 -16.68
N ILE A 259 16.09 -2.87 -15.74
CA ILE A 259 16.38 -2.95 -14.30
C ILE A 259 16.33 -4.41 -13.83
N GLU A 260 15.32 -5.16 -14.24
CA GLU A 260 15.17 -6.58 -13.89
C GLU A 260 16.28 -7.40 -14.53
N GLN A 261 16.65 -7.12 -15.78
CA GLN A 261 17.76 -7.80 -16.46
C GLN A 261 19.09 -7.49 -15.77
N LEU A 262 19.34 -6.25 -15.37
CA LEU A 262 20.53 -5.89 -14.59
C LEU A 262 20.56 -6.63 -13.25
N MET A 263 19.39 -6.70 -12.57
CA MET A 263 19.26 -7.41 -11.29
C MET A 263 19.55 -8.92 -11.45
N LEU A 264 19.07 -9.53 -12.53
CA LEU A 264 19.39 -10.93 -12.88
C LEU A 264 20.89 -11.10 -13.16
N ALA A 265 21.49 -10.23 -13.97
CA ALA A 265 22.90 -10.29 -14.29
C ALA A 265 23.81 -10.20 -13.06
N GLN A 266 23.47 -9.37 -12.06
CA GLN A 266 24.17 -9.29 -10.78
C GLN A 266 24.13 -10.61 -9.98
N GLN A 267 23.09 -11.44 -10.20
CA GLN A 267 22.93 -12.76 -9.59
C GLN A 267 23.48 -13.89 -10.48
N GLY A 268 24.05 -13.57 -11.65
CA GLY A 268 24.63 -14.51 -12.59
C GLY A 268 23.62 -15.20 -13.51
N TYR A 269 22.44 -14.56 -13.74
CA TYR A 269 21.36 -15.10 -14.56
C TYR A 269 20.95 -14.17 -15.69
N THR A 270 20.29 -14.75 -16.68
CA THR A 270 19.58 -14.07 -17.77
C THR A 270 18.10 -14.47 -17.75
N PRO A 271 17.21 -13.75 -18.42
CA PRO A 271 15.80 -14.15 -18.50
C PRO A 271 15.52 -15.52 -19.11
N ASP A 272 16.45 -16.04 -19.88
CA ASP A 272 16.31 -17.30 -20.62
C ASP A 272 16.94 -18.50 -19.89
N ASP A 273 17.49 -18.29 -18.70
CA ASP A 273 18.03 -19.36 -17.85
C ASP A 273 16.93 -20.11 -17.12
N ILE A 274 17.16 -21.43 -16.94
CA ILE A 274 16.32 -22.32 -16.14
C ILE A 274 16.89 -22.41 -14.73
N LEU A 275 16.13 -21.98 -13.75
CA LEU A 275 16.54 -22.04 -12.34
C LEU A 275 16.35 -23.46 -11.78
N PRO A 276 17.28 -23.93 -10.93
CA PRO A 276 17.04 -25.13 -10.13
C PRO A 276 15.75 -25.05 -9.33
N GLU A 277 15.10 -26.18 -9.07
CA GLU A 277 13.89 -26.25 -8.24
C GLU A 277 14.11 -25.63 -6.86
N GLY A 278 13.20 -24.78 -6.43
CA GLY A 278 13.25 -24.04 -5.15
C GLY A 278 14.24 -22.85 -5.13
N LYS A 279 15.03 -22.64 -6.19
CA LYS A 279 15.94 -21.48 -6.25
C LYS A 279 15.15 -20.20 -6.48
N LYS A 280 15.14 -19.30 -5.48
CA LYS A 280 14.57 -17.96 -5.59
C LYS A 280 15.59 -17.00 -6.21
N VAL A 281 15.13 -16.17 -7.14
CA VAL A 281 15.86 -15.06 -7.75
C VAL A 281 15.02 -13.80 -7.69
N ASN A 282 15.61 -12.71 -7.18
CA ASN A 282 14.92 -11.42 -7.10
C ASN A 282 15.07 -10.65 -8.43
N LEU A 283 14.01 -9.98 -8.83
CA LEU A 283 13.94 -9.14 -10.03
C LEU A 283 14.04 -7.65 -9.69
N ARG A 284 13.78 -7.30 -8.43
CA ARG A 284 13.91 -5.95 -7.87
C ARG A 284 14.55 -6.02 -6.48
N ARG A 285 15.13 -4.90 -6.03
CA ARG A 285 15.65 -4.76 -4.66
C ARG A 285 14.58 -4.25 -3.70
N ASN A 286 13.72 -3.33 -4.17
CA ASN A 286 12.61 -2.81 -3.37
C ASN A 286 11.45 -3.80 -3.32
N SER A 287 10.68 -3.75 -2.25
CA SER A 287 9.51 -4.60 -1.99
C SER A 287 8.18 -3.98 -2.45
N ASN A 288 8.24 -2.93 -3.28
CA ASN A 288 7.04 -2.21 -3.70
C ASN A 288 6.14 -3.07 -4.59
N ILE A 289 4.85 -3.10 -4.26
CA ILE A 289 3.82 -3.78 -5.05
C ILE A 289 3.72 -3.15 -6.44
N SER A 290 3.87 -1.82 -6.54
CA SER A 290 3.87 -1.08 -7.81
C SER A 290 5.00 -1.45 -8.79
N THR A 291 5.97 -2.23 -8.36
CA THR A 291 7.07 -2.74 -9.21
C THR A 291 7.04 -4.26 -9.36
N GLY A 292 5.88 -4.87 -9.20
CA GLY A 292 5.69 -6.31 -9.35
C GLY A 292 5.93 -7.13 -8.08
N GLY A 293 6.12 -6.48 -6.92
CA GLY A 293 6.22 -7.15 -5.62
C GLY A 293 4.96 -7.93 -5.25
N ASP A 294 5.09 -8.78 -4.23
CA ASP A 294 3.99 -9.54 -3.64
C ASP A 294 3.60 -8.94 -2.29
N SER A 295 2.31 -8.97 -1.97
CA SER A 295 1.77 -8.76 -0.63
C SER A 295 1.37 -10.10 -0.03
N ILE A 296 1.87 -10.39 1.16
CA ILE A 296 1.50 -11.61 1.91
C ILE A 296 0.84 -11.17 3.19
N ASP A 297 -0.41 -11.61 3.42
CA ASP A 297 -1.12 -11.32 4.67
C ASP A 297 -0.53 -12.16 5.80
N VAL A 298 0.07 -11.51 6.77
CA VAL A 298 0.66 -12.11 7.97
C VAL A 298 -0.01 -11.60 9.25
N THR A 299 -1.22 -11.03 9.13
CA THR A 299 -1.93 -10.40 10.25
C THR A 299 -2.08 -11.35 11.45
N GLU A 300 -2.51 -12.59 11.19
CA GLU A 300 -2.76 -13.59 12.25
C GLU A 300 -1.47 -14.20 12.81
N THR A 301 -0.36 -14.14 12.06
CA THR A 301 0.91 -14.76 12.45
C THR A 301 1.90 -13.76 13.05
N MET A 302 1.73 -12.47 12.78
CA MET A 302 2.55 -11.41 13.36
C MET A 302 2.26 -11.29 14.87
N ASP A 303 3.32 -11.30 15.68
CA ASP A 303 3.18 -11.12 17.13
C ASP A 303 2.46 -9.81 17.47
N SER A 304 1.50 -9.88 18.41
CA SER A 304 0.66 -8.75 18.79
C SER A 304 1.47 -7.57 19.32
N SER A 305 2.66 -7.80 19.87
CA SER A 305 3.53 -6.74 20.39
C SER A 305 3.98 -5.74 19.29
N TYR A 306 4.26 -6.23 18.08
CA TYR A 306 4.56 -5.36 16.93
C TYR A 306 3.32 -4.63 16.45
N GLN A 307 2.14 -5.27 16.47
CA GLN A 307 0.88 -4.64 16.11
C GLN A 307 0.53 -3.51 17.08
N GLU A 308 0.68 -3.73 18.37
CA GLU A 308 0.47 -2.73 19.42
C GLU A 308 1.47 -1.57 19.29
N LEU A 309 2.75 -1.88 19.01
CA LEU A 309 3.80 -0.88 18.85
C LEU A 309 3.53 0.01 17.62
N ALA A 310 3.15 -0.59 16.49
CA ALA A 310 2.77 0.17 15.29
C ALA A 310 1.53 1.06 15.52
N ALA A 311 0.53 0.57 16.25
CA ALA A 311 -0.64 1.35 16.65
C ALA A 311 -0.26 2.51 17.58
N ALA A 312 0.67 2.31 18.52
CA ALA A 312 1.19 3.36 19.39
C ALA A 312 1.97 4.44 18.61
N MET A 313 2.75 4.06 17.59
CA MET A 313 3.42 4.99 16.68
C MET A 313 2.41 5.88 15.93
N ALA A 314 1.38 5.27 15.33
CA ALA A 314 0.31 5.99 14.65
C ALA A 314 -0.44 6.93 15.59
N THR A 315 -0.72 6.48 16.80
CA THR A 315 -1.39 7.29 17.84
C THR A 315 -0.53 8.49 18.27
N SER A 316 0.80 8.32 18.40
CA SER A 316 1.71 9.43 18.73
C SER A 316 1.75 10.50 17.65
N MET A 317 1.55 10.11 16.40
CA MET A 317 1.38 11.03 15.26
C MET A 317 0.00 11.71 15.25
N GLY A 318 -1.00 11.13 15.91
CA GLY A 318 -2.39 11.58 15.86
C GLY A 318 -3.12 11.11 14.60
N ALA A 319 -2.65 10.05 13.96
CA ALA A 319 -3.26 9.48 12.76
C ALA A 319 -4.47 8.61 13.10
N TRP A 320 -5.59 8.82 12.41
CA TRP A 320 -6.76 7.95 12.49
C TRP A 320 -6.61 6.73 11.59
N ALA A 321 -6.18 6.92 10.35
CA ALA A 321 -5.84 5.87 9.40
C ALA A 321 -4.45 6.12 8.82
N CYS A 322 -3.55 5.16 8.91
CA CYS A 322 -2.24 5.25 8.28
C CYS A 322 -1.59 3.88 8.06
N GLY A 323 -0.62 3.86 7.16
CA GLY A 323 0.32 2.74 7.02
C GLY A 323 1.59 3.01 7.83
N VAL A 324 2.04 2.03 8.61
CA VAL A 324 3.31 2.07 9.34
C VAL A 324 4.26 1.05 8.75
N ASP A 325 5.42 1.48 8.28
CA ASP A 325 6.46 0.61 7.73
C ASP A 325 7.52 0.34 8.78
N LEU A 326 7.61 -0.91 9.21
CA LEU A 326 8.62 -1.38 10.16
C LEU A 326 9.61 -2.32 9.47
N ILE A 327 10.89 -2.13 9.76
CA ILE A 327 11.92 -3.16 9.53
C ILE A 327 12.09 -3.94 10.83
N ILE A 328 11.89 -5.25 10.75
CA ILE A 328 12.02 -6.20 11.86
C ILE A 328 13.17 -7.16 11.54
N PRO A 329 14.30 -7.09 12.25
CA PRO A 329 15.44 -7.99 12.02
C PRO A 329 15.15 -9.45 12.38
N ASP A 330 14.38 -9.68 13.46
CA ASP A 330 14.01 -11.00 13.97
C ASP A 330 12.60 -10.94 14.55
N GLU A 331 11.64 -11.45 13.82
CA GLU A 331 10.22 -11.47 14.19
C GLU A 331 9.87 -12.41 15.34
N THR A 332 10.81 -13.25 15.78
CA THR A 332 10.64 -14.14 16.95
C THR A 332 10.83 -13.41 18.28
N GLN A 333 11.36 -12.19 18.26
CA GLN A 333 11.53 -11.36 19.45
C GLN A 333 10.20 -10.65 19.77
N ILE A 334 9.93 -10.52 21.08
CA ILE A 334 8.76 -9.75 21.55
C ILE A 334 9.15 -8.27 21.61
N ALA A 335 8.37 -7.43 20.95
CA ALA A 335 8.59 -6.00 20.97
C ALA A 335 8.04 -5.34 22.24
N THR A 336 8.80 -4.41 22.81
CA THR A 336 8.30 -3.49 23.86
C THR A 336 8.75 -2.07 23.51
N LYS A 337 8.18 -1.07 24.19
CA LYS A 337 8.60 0.32 23.97
C LYS A 337 10.07 0.55 24.32
N GLU A 338 10.55 -0.10 25.36
CA GLU A 338 11.94 -0.02 25.85
C GLU A 338 12.91 -0.86 25.01
N ASN A 339 12.40 -1.94 24.39
CA ASN A 339 13.17 -2.82 23.51
C ASN A 339 12.32 -3.22 22.31
N PRO A 340 12.21 -2.33 21.32
CA PRO A 340 11.22 -2.47 20.24
C PRO A 340 11.56 -3.53 19.19
N HIS A 341 12.81 -4.00 19.11
CA HIS A 341 13.29 -4.97 18.11
C HIS A 341 12.88 -4.69 16.66
N CYS A 342 12.57 -3.44 16.35
CA CYS A 342 12.22 -2.96 15.01
C CYS A 342 12.63 -1.50 14.84
N THR A 343 12.57 -1.00 13.63
CA THR A 343 12.80 0.41 13.31
C THR A 343 11.70 0.89 12.36
N CYS A 344 11.05 2.01 12.69
CA CYS A 344 10.06 2.62 11.83
C CYS A 344 10.75 3.45 10.75
N ILE A 345 10.56 3.07 9.48
CA ILE A 345 11.18 3.76 8.35
C ILE A 345 10.27 4.81 7.72
N GLU A 346 8.94 4.66 7.84
CA GLU A 346 7.96 5.57 7.27
C GLU A 346 6.59 5.41 7.90
N LEU A 347 5.84 6.53 8.00
CA LEU A 347 4.39 6.54 8.17
C LEU A 347 3.76 7.13 6.92
N ASN A 348 2.74 6.44 6.39
CA ASN A 348 2.07 6.83 5.17
C ASN A 348 0.63 7.25 5.48
N PHE A 349 0.26 8.49 5.15
CA PHE A 349 -1.14 8.88 5.06
C PHE A 349 -1.77 8.27 3.79
N ASN A 350 -3.08 8.14 3.76
CA ASN A 350 -3.81 7.55 2.63
C ASN A 350 -3.20 6.21 2.15
N PRO A 351 -3.05 5.21 3.04
CA PRO A 351 -2.47 3.93 2.67
C PRO A 351 -3.40 3.17 1.72
N SER A 352 -2.84 2.57 0.66
CA SER A 352 -3.59 1.73 -0.27
C SER A 352 -4.22 0.55 0.47
N MET A 353 -5.55 0.42 0.41
CA MET A 353 -6.29 -0.63 1.12
C MET A 353 -6.34 -1.94 0.34
N TYR A 354 -6.35 -1.85 -0.99
CA TYR A 354 -6.50 -3.02 -1.87
C TYR A 354 -5.40 -4.08 -1.67
N MET A 355 -4.17 -3.66 -1.38
CA MET A 355 -3.07 -4.60 -1.15
C MET A 355 -3.22 -5.43 0.13
N HIS A 356 -3.99 -4.92 1.11
CA HIS A 356 -4.32 -5.61 2.36
C HIS A 356 -5.53 -6.52 2.22
N THR A 357 -6.43 -6.23 1.28
CA THR A 357 -7.64 -7.02 1.05
C THR A 357 -7.39 -8.12 0.02
N TYR A 358 -6.69 -7.82 -1.06
CA TYR A 358 -6.39 -8.75 -2.16
C TYR A 358 -4.90 -9.07 -2.19
N CYS A 359 -4.46 -9.90 -1.25
CA CYS A 359 -3.06 -10.29 -1.12
C CYS A 359 -2.66 -11.32 -2.18
N ALA A 360 -1.36 -11.38 -2.51
CA ALA A 360 -0.81 -12.47 -3.33
C ALA A 360 -0.93 -13.82 -2.62
N GLU A 361 -0.78 -13.80 -1.30
CA GLU A 361 -0.91 -14.97 -0.42
C GLU A 361 -1.59 -14.56 0.89
N GLY A 362 -2.37 -15.48 1.46
CA GLY A 362 -3.13 -15.28 2.69
C GLY A 362 -4.57 -14.82 2.47
N PRO A 363 -5.38 -14.73 3.55
CA PRO A 363 -6.82 -14.49 3.44
C PRO A 363 -7.19 -13.05 3.06
N GLY A 364 -6.30 -12.08 3.35
CA GLY A 364 -6.59 -10.64 3.23
C GLY A 364 -7.54 -10.13 4.32
N GLN A 365 -7.55 -8.80 4.49
CA GLN A 365 -8.33 -8.12 5.54
C GLN A 365 -9.35 -7.16 4.92
N ALA A 366 -10.57 -7.18 5.41
CA ALA A 366 -11.69 -6.34 4.92
C ALA A 366 -11.56 -4.89 5.45
N ILE A 367 -10.57 -4.15 5.00
CA ILE A 367 -10.21 -2.82 5.53
C ILE A 367 -11.34 -1.80 5.30
N THR A 368 -11.90 -1.76 4.10
CA THR A 368 -12.97 -0.81 3.73
C THR A 368 -14.23 -1.03 4.55
N THR A 369 -14.58 -2.29 4.81
CA THR A 369 -15.67 -2.67 5.72
C THR A 369 -15.44 -2.10 7.12
N LYS A 370 -14.21 -2.28 7.67
CA LYS A 370 -13.85 -1.79 9.01
C LYS A 370 -13.89 -0.25 9.09
N ILE A 371 -13.47 0.45 8.02
CA ILE A 371 -13.58 1.91 7.94
C ILE A 371 -15.05 2.35 8.00
N LEU A 372 -15.92 1.73 7.20
CA LEU A 372 -17.34 2.07 7.19
C LEU A 372 -18.04 1.78 8.53
N ASP A 373 -17.66 0.68 9.20
CA ASP A 373 -18.18 0.33 10.53
C ASP A 373 -17.84 1.39 11.58
N LYS A 374 -16.67 2.03 11.45
CA LYS A 374 -16.24 3.09 12.34
C LYS A 374 -16.83 4.46 11.97
N LEU A 375 -17.09 4.71 10.70
CA LEU A 375 -17.75 5.94 10.24
C LEU A 375 -19.26 5.91 10.53
N PHE A 376 -19.90 4.74 10.38
CA PHE A 376 -21.35 4.55 10.56
C PHE A 376 -21.65 3.48 11.62
N PRO A 377 -21.30 3.73 12.90
CA PRO A 377 -21.47 2.75 13.98
C PRO A 377 -22.93 2.34 14.22
N GLU A 378 -23.88 3.18 13.83
CA GLU A 378 -25.33 2.92 13.94
C GLU A 378 -25.77 1.74 13.06
N ILE A 379 -25.09 1.47 11.95
CA ILE A 379 -25.40 0.33 11.07
C ILE A 379 -25.01 -0.98 11.77
N VAL A 380 -23.87 -1.01 12.45
CA VAL A 380 -23.40 -2.17 13.21
C VAL A 380 -24.32 -2.46 14.38
N ALA A 381 -24.75 -1.42 15.11
CA ALA A 381 -25.64 -1.55 16.26
C ALA A 381 -27.04 -2.04 15.88
N GLY A 382 -27.50 -1.79 14.65
CA GLY A 382 -28.81 -2.23 14.17
C GLY A 382 -28.85 -3.70 13.69
N GLN A 383 -27.68 -4.39 13.62
CA GLN A 383 -27.56 -5.79 13.21
C GLN A 383 -27.48 -6.76 14.39
N THR A 384 -27.38 -6.25 15.62
CA THR A 384 -27.42 -7.02 16.88
C THR A 384 -28.82 -7.03 17.49
#